data_b2cb3074488b6435220b319614e8dd69
#
_entry.id   b2cb3074488b6435220b319614e8dd69
#
_cell.length_a   1.000
_cell.length_b   1.000
_cell.length_c   1.000
_cell.angle_alpha   90.00
_cell.angle_beta   90.00
_cell.angle_gamma   90.00
#
_symmetry.space_group_name_H-M   'P 1'
#
loop_
_entity.id
_entity.type
_entity.pdbx_description
1 polymer ?
#
loop_
_entity_poly.entity_id
_entity_poly.type
_entity_poly.pdbx_seq_one_letter_code
_entity_poly.pdbx_strand_id
1 'polypeptide(L)'
;MIRGARQLRFRLSPPRSHGGRRPGAGRKPSGARAGVSHHGRPSVTASSPVHVTLRVLPHVWNLRSQRALRVVEAAFEAATAARSTFRVVHFALEGNHLHLIAEADGSRALSSGMQGLCIRLAKGLNRMMGRRGRVFADRYHARVLGTPSEVRNALAYVLLNHRSHLARLGKTPGRGGVDRFSSGKWFDGWRGGGAGVLDGARRVTAAPRTWLLRTGWRGSTGSPRAERGLLSPDELPASPR
;
A
#
# COMPACT_ATOMS: atom_id res chain seq x y z
N MET A 1 48.06 1.09 71.62
CA MET A 1 47.50 0.17 70.59
C MET A 1 46.18 0.72 70.17
N ILE A 2 46.13 1.31 68.94
CA ILE A 2 44.92 1.89 68.36
C ILE A 2 44.31 0.78 67.51
N ARG A 3 43.07 0.34 67.82
CA ARG A 3 42.32 -0.65 67.07
C ARG A 3 41.81 0.02 65.79
N GLY A 4 42.29 -0.47 64.65
CA GLY A 4 41.85 0.02 63.31
C GLY A 4 40.37 -0.16 63.12
N ALA A 5 39.71 0.91 62.73
CA ALA A 5 38.31 0.92 62.33
C ALA A 5 38.08 0.12 60.99
N ARG A 6 37.31 -0.92 61.09
CA ARG A 6 36.96 -1.77 59.92
C ARG A 6 35.89 -1.07 59.11
N GLN A 7 36.23 -0.54 57.90
CA GLN A 7 35.34 0.11 57.03
C GLN A 7 34.36 -0.93 56.44
N LEU A 8 33.06 -0.80 56.75
CA LEU A 8 32.01 -1.63 56.22
C LEU A 8 31.74 -1.22 54.76
N ARG A 9 31.94 -2.14 53.79
CA ARG A 9 31.56 -1.94 52.39
C ARG A 9 30.05 -2.16 52.26
N PHE A 10 29.32 -1.09 52.11
CA PHE A 10 27.91 -1.17 51.68
C PHE A 10 27.85 -1.69 50.23
N ARG A 11 27.24 -2.85 50.02
CA ARG A 11 26.85 -3.31 48.71
C ARG A 11 25.62 -2.48 48.28
N LEU A 12 25.86 -1.43 47.52
CA LEU A 12 24.79 -0.72 46.82
C LEU A 12 24.21 -1.66 45.76
N SER A 13 23.00 -2.15 45.97
CA SER A 13 22.26 -2.82 44.93
C SER A 13 22.09 -1.85 43.76
N PRO A 14 22.32 -2.26 42.50
CA PRO A 14 22.13 -1.37 41.35
C PRO A 14 20.71 -0.80 41.39
N PRO A 15 20.53 0.48 41.05
CA PRO A 15 19.20 1.10 41.07
C PRO A 15 18.27 0.28 40.18
N ARG A 16 17.15 -0.14 40.72
CA ARG A 16 16.07 -0.78 39.91
C ARG A 16 15.64 0.21 38.85
N SER A 17 16.00 -0.04 37.59
CA SER A 17 15.57 0.77 36.48
C SER A 17 14.04 0.67 36.38
N HIS A 18 13.34 1.70 36.81
CA HIS A 18 11.92 1.82 36.59
C HIS A 18 11.71 2.15 35.12
N GLY A 19 11.08 1.23 34.32
CA GLY A 19 10.65 1.52 32.97
C GLY A 19 11.40 0.83 31.82
N GLY A 20 12.20 -0.20 32.07
CA GLY A 20 12.80 -1.01 30.99
C GLY A 20 11.78 -1.79 30.18
N ARG A 21 12.12 -2.08 28.92
CA ARG A 21 11.32 -2.90 27.99
C ARG A 21 11.09 -4.28 28.59
N ARG A 22 9.85 -4.59 28.98
CA ARG A 22 9.47 -5.91 29.51
C ARG A 22 8.72 -6.70 28.46
N PRO A 23 8.97 -8.03 28.29
CA PRO A 23 8.13 -8.89 27.47
C PRO A 23 6.65 -8.76 27.91
N GLY A 24 5.76 -8.46 26.96
CA GLY A 24 4.34 -8.26 27.28
C GLY A 24 3.93 -6.90 27.86
N ALA A 25 4.88 -5.97 28.09
CA ALA A 25 4.57 -4.61 28.51
C ALA A 25 4.02 -3.79 27.31
N GLY A 26 2.99 -3.02 27.57
CA GLY A 26 2.32 -2.16 26.57
C GLY A 26 0.82 -2.45 26.49
N ARG A 27 0.10 -1.56 25.82
CA ARG A 27 -1.34 -1.77 25.57
C ARG A 27 -1.51 -3.03 24.70
N LYS A 28 -2.21 -4.03 25.23
CA LYS A 28 -2.56 -5.23 24.43
C LYS A 28 -3.37 -4.85 23.19
N PRO A 29 -3.19 -5.54 22.06
CA PRO A 29 -4.04 -5.33 20.89
C PRO A 29 -5.51 -5.49 21.29
N SER A 30 -6.39 -4.60 20.80
CA SER A 30 -7.83 -4.67 21.07
C SER A 30 -8.57 -5.74 20.26
N GLY A 31 -7.82 -6.60 19.52
CA GLY A 31 -8.36 -7.66 18.69
C GLY A 31 -7.36 -8.80 18.51
N ALA A 32 -7.78 -9.87 17.82
CA ALA A 32 -6.99 -11.08 17.57
C ALA A 32 -5.70 -10.85 16.76
N ARG A 33 -5.51 -9.68 16.17
CA ARG A 33 -4.32 -9.30 15.40
C ARG A 33 -3.82 -7.93 15.87
N ALA A 34 -2.49 -7.79 15.97
CA ALA A 34 -1.87 -6.49 16.19
C ALA A 34 -2.23 -5.53 15.05
N GLY A 35 -2.58 -4.29 15.40
CA GLY A 35 -2.76 -3.20 14.42
C GLY A 35 -1.44 -2.78 13.78
N VAL A 36 -1.49 -1.76 12.92
CA VAL A 36 -0.28 -1.19 12.30
C VAL A 36 0.65 -0.66 13.38
N SER A 37 1.93 -1.06 13.33
CA SER A 37 2.97 -0.64 14.27
C SER A 37 2.99 0.88 14.46
N HIS A 38 3.11 1.32 15.71
CA HIS A 38 3.27 2.74 16.07
C HIS A 38 4.72 3.24 15.98
N HIS A 39 5.67 2.37 15.63
CA HIS A 39 7.04 2.80 15.34
C HIS A 39 7.07 3.81 14.18
N GLY A 40 8.11 4.63 14.14
CA GLY A 40 8.31 5.58 13.05
C GLY A 40 8.27 4.86 11.69
N ARG A 41 7.59 5.49 10.71
CA ARG A 41 7.59 4.94 9.36
C ARG A 41 8.97 5.06 8.74
N PRO A 42 9.34 4.16 7.80
CA PRO A 42 10.56 4.31 7.02
C PRO A 42 10.61 5.69 6.37
N SER A 43 11.81 6.26 6.28
CA SER A 43 12.01 7.52 5.55
C SER A 43 11.63 7.33 4.08
N VAL A 44 10.85 8.25 3.56
CA VAL A 44 10.43 8.27 2.15
C VAL A 44 11.23 9.35 1.44
N THR A 45 11.77 9.03 0.28
CA THR A 45 12.46 9.96 -0.61
C THR A 45 11.66 10.19 -1.88
N ALA A 46 11.91 11.30 -2.57
CA ALA A 46 11.24 11.62 -3.83
C ALA A 46 11.54 10.61 -4.96
N SER A 47 12.61 9.83 -4.83
CA SER A 47 13.03 8.81 -5.80
C SER A 47 12.40 7.44 -5.58
N SER A 48 11.79 7.19 -4.42
CA SER A 48 11.29 5.89 -4.03
C SER A 48 9.76 5.87 -3.99
N PRO A 49 9.11 5.06 -4.85
CA PRO A 49 7.68 4.82 -4.75
C PRO A 49 7.32 4.10 -3.44
N VAL A 50 6.06 4.19 -3.05
CA VAL A 50 5.56 3.59 -1.82
C VAL A 50 4.35 2.72 -2.13
N HIS A 51 4.40 1.46 -1.72
CA HIS A 51 3.22 0.60 -1.68
C HIS A 51 2.44 0.87 -0.39
N VAL A 52 1.18 1.23 -0.53
CA VAL A 52 0.28 1.56 0.57
C VAL A 52 -0.89 0.59 0.60
N THR A 53 -1.26 0.14 1.80
CA THR A 53 -2.48 -0.65 2.03
C THR A 53 -3.39 0.07 3.02
N LEU A 54 -4.65 0.20 2.64
CA LEU A 54 -5.74 0.76 3.45
C LEU A 54 -6.80 -0.30 3.67
N ARG A 55 -7.09 -0.65 4.91
CA ARG A 55 -8.13 -1.62 5.27
C ARG A 55 -9.36 -0.89 5.79
N VAL A 56 -10.54 -1.27 5.29
CA VAL A 56 -11.82 -0.75 5.80
C VAL A 56 -12.38 -1.63 6.91
N LEU A 57 -13.25 -1.06 7.71
CA LEU A 57 -13.98 -1.75 8.78
C LEU A 57 -15.01 -2.74 8.19
N PRO A 58 -15.38 -3.81 8.91
CA PRO A 58 -16.28 -4.86 8.40
C PRO A 58 -17.66 -4.36 7.97
N HIS A 59 -18.13 -3.25 8.53
CA HIS A 59 -19.42 -2.66 8.18
C HIS A 59 -19.40 -1.81 6.90
N VAL A 60 -18.23 -1.56 6.32
CA VAL A 60 -18.10 -0.90 5.02
C VAL A 60 -18.45 -1.90 3.94
N TRP A 61 -19.30 -1.51 3.01
CA TRP A 61 -19.69 -2.36 1.90
C TRP A 61 -18.49 -2.79 1.05
N ASN A 62 -18.65 -3.92 0.38
CA ASN A 62 -17.63 -4.44 -0.52
C ASN A 62 -17.16 -3.36 -1.51
N LEU A 63 -15.86 -3.05 -1.46
CA LEU A 63 -15.26 -2.01 -2.30
C LEU A 63 -15.23 -2.41 -3.77
N ARG A 64 -15.34 -3.69 -4.11
CA ARG A 64 -15.44 -4.17 -5.49
C ARG A 64 -16.85 -4.02 -6.04
N SER A 65 -17.38 -2.82 -5.97
CA SER A 65 -18.65 -2.42 -6.58
C SER A 65 -18.46 -1.18 -7.45
N GLN A 66 -19.27 -1.03 -8.48
CA GLN A 66 -19.21 0.12 -9.36
C GLN A 66 -19.44 1.45 -8.62
N ARG A 67 -20.26 1.43 -7.57
CA ARG A 67 -20.51 2.61 -6.74
C ARG A 67 -19.25 3.01 -5.95
N ALA A 68 -18.59 2.03 -5.32
CA ALA A 68 -17.37 2.28 -4.56
C ALA A 68 -16.21 2.70 -5.50
N LEU A 69 -16.08 2.08 -6.69
CA LEU A 69 -15.07 2.47 -7.67
C LEU A 69 -15.20 3.95 -8.05
N ARG A 70 -16.40 4.43 -8.36
CA ARG A 70 -16.63 5.86 -8.68
C ARG A 70 -16.21 6.79 -7.53
N VAL A 71 -16.49 6.41 -6.28
CA VAL A 71 -16.06 7.17 -5.09
C VAL A 71 -14.54 7.23 -5.00
N VAL A 72 -13.87 6.09 -5.24
CA VAL A 72 -12.41 5.99 -5.17
C VAL A 72 -11.75 6.79 -6.29
N GLU A 73 -12.25 6.66 -7.53
CA GLU A 73 -11.74 7.41 -8.68
C GLU A 73 -11.88 8.92 -8.47
N ALA A 74 -13.02 9.40 -8.00
CA ALA A 74 -13.22 10.82 -7.67
C ALA A 74 -12.28 11.31 -6.55
N ALA A 75 -12.00 10.46 -5.57
CA ALA A 75 -11.06 10.80 -4.49
C ALA A 75 -9.61 10.91 -5.00
N PHE A 76 -9.21 10.08 -5.98
CA PHE A 76 -7.88 10.16 -6.60
C PHE A 76 -7.73 11.41 -7.46
N GLU A 77 -8.71 11.74 -8.28
CA GLU A 77 -8.73 12.97 -9.08
C GLU A 77 -8.57 14.20 -8.20
N ALA A 78 -9.39 14.30 -7.15
CA ALA A 78 -9.33 15.42 -6.21
C ALA A 78 -8.02 15.46 -5.40
N ALA A 79 -7.40 14.32 -5.10
CA ALA A 79 -6.11 14.28 -4.43
C ALA A 79 -4.97 14.72 -5.34
N THR A 80 -5.00 14.31 -6.62
CA THR A 80 -4.01 14.70 -7.64
C THR A 80 -4.09 16.19 -7.95
N ALA A 81 -5.30 16.74 -8.11
CA ALA A 81 -5.52 18.16 -8.35
C ALA A 81 -5.08 19.03 -7.16
N ALA A 82 -5.22 18.54 -5.94
CA ALA A 82 -4.94 19.33 -4.74
C ALA A 82 -3.44 19.46 -4.42
N ARG A 83 -2.57 18.57 -4.92
CA ARG A 83 -1.16 18.50 -4.50
C ARG A 83 -0.25 17.98 -5.61
N SER A 84 0.82 18.71 -5.91
CA SER A 84 1.90 18.27 -6.80
C SER A 84 2.90 17.32 -6.13
N THR A 85 3.01 17.38 -4.79
CA THR A 85 4.01 16.66 -3.99
C THR A 85 3.61 15.24 -3.59
N PHE A 86 2.35 14.83 -3.86
CA PHE A 86 1.81 13.49 -3.62
C PHE A 86 0.92 13.06 -4.76
N ARG A 87 1.07 11.84 -5.23
CA ARG A 87 0.25 11.29 -6.32
C ARG A 87 0.05 9.79 -6.19
N VAL A 88 -1.13 9.33 -6.57
CA VAL A 88 -1.44 7.91 -6.74
C VAL A 88 -1.18 7.54 -8.19
N VAL A 89 -0.32 6.54 -8.40
CA VAL A 89 0.08 6.06 -9.74
C VAL A 89 -0.69 4.80 -10.12
N HIS A 90 -0.77 3.83 -9.21
CA HIS A 90 -1.53 2.60 -9.41
C HIS A 90 -2.39 2.27 -8.21
N PHE A 91 -3.47 1.53 -8.45
CA PHE A 91 -4.34 1.02 -7.40
C PHE A 91 -5.00 -0.30 -7.77
N ALA A 92 -5.47 -1.02 -6.75
CA ALA A 92 -6.43 -2.11 -6.87
C ALA A 92 -7.38 -2.10 -5.68
N LEU A 93 -8.67 -2.31 -5.96
CA LEU A 93 -9.71 -2.48 -4.94
C LEU A 93 -9.93 -3.96 -4.68
N GLU A 94 -9.82 -4.35 -3.42
CA GLU A 94 -10.24 -5.64 -2.93
C GLU A 94 -11.53 -5.50 -2.11
N GLY A 95 -12.15 -6.60 -1.71
CA GLY A 95 -13.43 -6.55 -1.01
C GLY A 95 -13.45 -5.64 0.22
N ASN A 96 -12.37 -5.66 1.01
CA ASN A 96 -12.27 -4.94 2.29
C ASN A 96 -10.98 -4.14 2.45
N HIS A 97 -10.21 -3.95 1.40
CA HIS A 97 -8.98 -3.15 1.43
C HIS A 97 -8.63 -2.59 0.05
N LEU A 98 -7.78 -1.59 0.06
CA LEU A 98 -7.31 -0.87 -1.10
C LEU A 98 -5.78 -0.91 -1.12
N HIS A 99 -5.20 -1.32 -2.24
CA HIS A 99 -3.77 -1.21 -2.50
C HIS A 99 -3.50 -0.01 -3.40
N LEU A 100 -2.43 0.73 -3.08
CA LEU A 100 -1.95 1.86 -3.87
C LEU A 100 -0.45 1.71 -4.12
N ILE A 101 -0.01 2.16 -5.27
CA ILE A 101 1.38 2.58 -5.48
C ILE A 101 1.35 4.09 -5.63
N ALA A 102 2.02 4.78 -4.73
CA ALA A 102 2.06 6.23 -4.66
C ALA A 102 3.50 6.75 -4.74
N GLU A 103 3.64 7.97 -5.19
CA GLU A 103 4.89 8.74 -5.13
C GLU A 103 4.67 9.98 -4.28
N ALA A 104 5.70 10.36 -3.53
CA ALA A 104 5.68 11.56 -2.70
C ALA A 104 7.09 12.15 -2.58
N ASP A 105 7.18 13.47 -2.47
CA ASP A 105 8.46 14.17 -2.39
C ASP A 105 9.17 13.97 -1.03
N GLY A 106 8.57 13.23 -0.11
CA GLY A 106 9.14 12.86 1.19
C GLY A 106 8.08 12.36 2.16
N SER A 107 8.50 11.98 3.36
CA SER A 107 7.64 11.40 4.40
C SER A 107 6.49 12.34 4.80
N ARG A 108 6.74 13.66 4.88
CA ARG A 108 5.71 14.65 5.20
C ARG A 108 4.68 14.77 4.07
N ALA A 109 5.13 14.79 2.82
CA ALA A 109 4.27 14.84 1.64
C ALA A 109 3.39 13.58 1.56
N LEU A 110 3.97 12.39 1.78
CA LEU A 110 3.21 11.14 1.87
C LEU A 110 2.15 11.20 2.97
N SER A 111 2.52 11.58 4.18
CA SER A 111 1.59 11.59 5.33
C SER A 111 0.43 12.55 5.08
N SER A 112 0.70 13.76 4.63
CA SER A 112 -0.33 14.77 4.40
C SER A 112 -1.18 14.44 3.16
N GLY A 113 -0.58 13.85 2.11
CA GLY A 113 -1.28 13.35 0.93
C GLY A 113 -2.24 12.21 1.28
N MET A 114 -1.75 11.23 2.02
CA MET A 114 -2.56 10.10 2.49
C MET A 114 -3.67 10.53 3.44
N GLN A 115 -3.41 11.49 4.33
CA GLN A 115 -4.45 12.04 5.21
C GLN A 115 -5.58 12.67 4.39
N GLY A 116 -5.24 13.53 3.44
CA GLY A 116 -6.23 14.15 2.56
C GLY A 116 -7.01 13.14 1.72
N LEU A 117 -6.34 12.12 1.21
CA LEU A 117 -6.97 11.03 0.46
C LEU A 117 -7.92 10.22 1.34
N CYS A 118 -7.49 9.80 2.53
CA CYS A 118 -8.33 9.04 3.48
C CYS A 118 -9.58 9.81 3.89
N ILE A 119 -9.48 11.12 4.10
CA ILE A 119 -10.65 11.97 4.41
C ILE A 119 -11.66 11.97 3.24
N ARG A 120 -11.19 12.12 2.00
CA ARG A 120 -12.05 12.11 0.81
C ARG A 120 -12.74 10.76 0.62
N LEU A 121 -11.97 9.68 0.73
CA LEU A 121 -12.48 8.31 0.65
C LEU A 121 -13.53 8.06 1.74
N ALA A 122 -13.24 8.41 3.00
CA ALA A 122 -14.17 8.19 4.11
C ALA A 122 -15.48 8.99 3.94
N LYS A 123 -15.38 10.26 3.52
CA LYS A 123 -16.57 11.09 3.24
C LYS A 123 -17.38 10.52 2.08
N GLY A 124 -16.73 10.13 0.99
CA GLY A 124 -17.39 9.56 -0.19
C GLY A 124 -18.07 8.23 0.08
N LEU A 125 -17.37 7.30 0.74
CA LEU A 125 -17.92 5.99 1.10
C LEU A 125 -19.07 6.10 2.11
N ASN A 126 -18.95 6.95 3.12
CA ASN A 126 -20.03 7.20 4.08
C ASN A 126 -21.27 7.79 3.37
N ARG A 127 -21.09 8.77 2.47
CA ARG A 127 -22.18 9.33 1.67
C ARG A 127 -22.84 8.25 0.78
N MET A 128 -22.04 7.43 0.11
CA MET A 128 -22.52 6.34 -0.75
C MET A 128 -23.37 5.33 0.03
N MET A 129 -23.02 5.07 1.30
CA MET A 129 -23.71 4.11 2.18
C MET A 129 -24.81 4.74 3.04
N GLY A 130 -25.07 6.05 2.92
CA GLY A 130 -26.03 6.76 3.77
C GLY A 130 -25.68 6.79 5.26
N ARG A 131 -24.39 6.74 5.60
CA ARG A 131 -23.94 6.63 7.01
C ARG A 131 -22.88 7.67 7.37
N ARG A 132 -22.48 7.67 8.65
CA ARG A 132 -21.42 8.49 9.22
C ARG A 132 -20.45 7.63 10.03
N GLY A 133 -19.30 8.19 10.41
CA GLY A 133 -18.35 7.58 11.32
C GLY A 133 -17.12 7.00 10.62
N ARG A 134 -16.38 6.20 11.37
CA ARG A 134 -15.10 5.63 10.94
C ARG A 134 -15.27 4.64 9.80
N VAL A 135 -14.42 4.74 8.81
CA VAL A 135 -14.39 3.86 7.63
C VAL A 135 -13.18 2.93 7.66
N PHE A 136 -12.01 3.44 8.03
CA PHE A 136 -10.77 2.67 8.03
C PHE A 136 -10.56 1.96 9.37
N ALA A 137 -10.11 0.71 9.29
CA ALA A 137 -9.85 -0.11 10.47
C ALA A 137 -8.66 0.41 11.29
N ASP A 138 -7.62 0.90 10.61
CA ASP A 138 -6.40 1.41 11.21
C ASP A 138 -5.76 2.47 10.30
N ARG A 139 -4.58 2.95 10.70
CA ARG A 139 -3.71 3.75 9.84
C ARG A 139 -3.29 2.93 8.61
N TYR A 140 -2.99 3.60 7.52
CA TYR A 140 -2.44 2.92 6.35
C TYR A 140 -1.08 2.26 6.67
N HIS A 141 -0.86 1.08 6.11
CA HIS A 141 0.45 0.45 6.05
C HIS A 141 1.21 1.01 4.84
N ALA A 142 2.50 1.31 4.98
CA ALA A 142 3.35 1.81 3.91
C ALA A 142 4.66 1.04 3.86
N ARG A 143 5.05 0.60 2.66
CA ARG A 143 6.33 0.00 2.35
C ARG A 143 7.01 0.82 1.26
N VAL A 144 8.21 1.32 1.53
CA VAL A 144 9.04 2.01 0.54
C VAL A 144 9.61 0.97 -0.43
N LEU A 145 9.58 1.29 -1.71
CA LEU A 145 10.10 0.45 -2.78
C LEU A 145 11.42 1.06 -3.29
N GLY A 146 12.54 0.51 -2.82
CA GLY A 146 13.87 1.06 -3.07
C GLY A 146 14.58 0.47 -4.29
N THR A 147 14.10 -0.66 -4.82
CA THR A 147 14.77 -1.39 -5.88
C THR A 147 13.85 -1.69 -7.08
N PRO A 148 14.40 -1.87 -8.29
CA PRO A 148 13.64 -2.29 -9.46
C PRO A 148 12.81 -3.56 -9.24
N SER A 149 13.39 -4.55 -8.56
CA SER A 149 12.70 -5.81 -8.26
C SER A 149 11.54 -5.63 -7.29
N GLU A 150 11.67 -4.77 -6.28
CA GLU A 150 10.57 -4.46 -5.35
C GLU A 150 9.43 -3.75 -6.07
N VAL A 151 9.75 -2.80 -6.96
CA VAL A 151 8.73 -2.10 -7.76
C VAL A 151 8.02 -3.08 -8.70
N ARG A 152 8.76 -3.94 -9.40
CA ARG A 152 8.18 -4.96 -10.28
C ARG A 152 7.22 -5.89 -9.52
N ASN A 153 7.66 -6.38 -8.36
CA ASN A 153 6.84 -7.25 -7.52
C ASN A 153 5.60 -6.53 -6.99
N ALA A 154 5.73 -5.26 -6.59
CA ALA A 154 4.59 -4.46 -6.14
C ALA A 154 3.60 -4.17 -7.26
N LEU A 155 4.07 -3.87 -8.48
CA LEU A 155 3.21 -3.71 -9.67
C LEU A 155 2.45 -5.00 -9.97
N ALA A 156 3.15 -6.13 -10.04
CA ALA A 156 2.53 -7.43 -10.26
C ALA A 156 1.50 -7.73 -9.16
N TYR A 157 1.87 -7.53 -7.89
CA TYR A 157 0.97 -7.75 -6.77
C TYR A 157 -0.29 -6.88 -6.86
N VAL A 158 -0.14 -5.58 -7.09
CA VAL A 158 -1.28 -4.64 -7.12
C VAL A 158 -2.17 -4.90 -8.33
N LEU A 159 -1.59 -5.06 -9.53
CA LEU A 159 -2.36 -5.14 -10.76
C LEU A 159 -2.97 -6.52 -11.04
N LEU A 160 -2.38 -7.60 -10.46
CA LEU A 160 -2.82 -8.99 -10.64
C LEU A 160 -3.44 -9.62 -9.40
N ASN A 161 -3.56 -8.86 -8.30
CA ASN A 161 -3.97 -9.38 -6.99
C ASN A 161 -5.33 -10.10 -7.02
N HIS A 162 -6.29 -9.55 -7.75
CA HIS A 162 -7.61 -10.14 -7.86
C HIS A 162 -7.57 -11.57 -8.44
N ARG A 163 -6.74 -11.82 -9.44
CA ARG A 163 -6.58 -13.17 -10.01
C ARG A 163 -6.02 -14.14 -9.00
N SER A 164 -5.03 -13.72 -8.22
CA SER A 164 -4.47 -14.51 -7.13
C SER A 164 -5.51 -14.81 -6.03
N HIS A 165 -6.41 -13.87 -5.75
CA HIS A 165 -7.52 -14.07 -4.82
C HIS A 165 -8.54 -15.10 -5.36
N LEU A 166 -8.93 -14.98 -6.61
CA LEU A 166 -9.84 -15.94 -7.25
C LEU A 166 -9.25 -17.36 -7.26
N ALA A 167 -7.98 -17.48 -7.61
CA ALA A 167 -7.27 -18.77 -7.61
C ALA A 167 -7.25 -19.41 -6.23
N ARG A 168 -7.00 -18.66 -5.16
CA ARG A 168 -7.05 -19.16 -3.78
C ARG A 168 -8.45 -19.62 -3.34
N LEU A 169 -9.50 -19.09 -3.96
CA LEU A 169 -10.88 -19.48 -3.72
C LEU A 169 -11.35 -20.64 -4.64
N GLY A 170 -10.42 -21.26 -5.38
CA GLY A 170 -10.76 -22.31 -6.37
C GLY A 170 -11.59 -21.80 -7.56
N LYS A 171 -11.67 -20.47 -7.75
CA LYS A 171 -12.40 -19.86 -8.85
C LYS A 171 -11.44 -19.59 -10.00
N THR A 172 -11.79 -20.06 -11.19
CA THR A 172 -11.05 -19.74 -12.41
C THR A 172 -11.28 -18.26 -12.75
N PRO A 173 -10.23 -17.44 -12.83
CA PRO A 173 -10.38 -16.11 -13.40
C PRO A 173 -10.96 -16.24 -14.81
N GLY A 174 -11.98 -15.46 -15.14
CA GLY A 174 -12.51 -15.43 -16.50
C GLY A 174 -11.38 -15.21 -17.52
N ARG A 175 -11.53 -15.79 -18.71
CA ARG A 175 -10.60 -15.55 -19.82
C ARG A 175 -10.53 -14.06 -20.09
N GLY A 176 -9.32 -13.54 -20.08
CA GLY A 176 -8.99 -12.22 -20.57
C GLY A 176 -9.46 -11.07 -19.67
N GLY A 177 -8.67 -10.07 -19.65
CA GLY A 177 -9.02 -8.76 -19.17
C GLY A 177 -8.33 -8.33 -17.90
N VAL A 178 -7.95 -7.08 -17.96
CA VAL A 178 -7.45 -6.33 -16.83
C VAL A 178 -8.57 -6.16 -15.80
N ASP A 179 -8.25 -6.32 -14.53
CA ASP A 179 -9.22 -6.11 -13.45
C ASP A 179 -9.80 -4.69 -13.51
N ARG A 180 -11.11 -4.60 -13.75
CA ARG A 180 -11.85 -3.34 -13.83
C ARG A 180 -11.78 -2.49 -12.55
N PHE A 181 -11.49 -3.11 -11.41
CA PHE A 181 -11.34 -2.46 -10.12
C PHE A 181 -9.88 -2.12 -9.80
N SER A 182 -9.06 -2.02 -10.82
CA SER A 182 -7.66 -1.61 -10.71
C SER A 182 -7.30 -0.58 -11.78
N SER A 183 -6.11 0.02 -11.61
CA SER A 183 -5.50 0.90 -12.61
C SER A 183 -4.86 0.16 -13.78
N GLY A 184 -5.01 -1.15 -13.86
CA GLY A 184 -4.38 -1.97 -14.88
C GLY A 184 -4.75 -1.56 -16.31
N LYS A 185 -5.95 -1.01 -16.52
CA LYS A 185 -6.39 -0.45 -17.80
C LYS A 185 -5.55 0.73 -18.33
N TRP A 186 -4.76 1.38 -17.45
CA TRP A 186 -3.86 2.48 -17.82
C TRP A 186 -2.38 2.11 -17.69
N PHE A 187 -2.10 0.83 -17.47
CA PHE A 187 -0.74 0.36 -17.30
C PHE A 187 -0.14 0.00 -18.67
N ASP A 188 0.96 0.65 -19.02
CA ASP A 188 1.67 0.50 -20.31
C ASP A 188 2.75 -0.60 -20.31
N GLY A 189 2.84 -1.32 -19.22
CA GLY A 189 3.89 -2.33 -19.01
C GLY A 189 3.46 -3.77 -19.19
N TRP A 190 2.30 -4.04 -19.77
CA TRP A 190 1.90 -5.40 -20.11
C TRP A 190 2.76 -5.96 -21.23
N ARG A 191 3.11 -7.27 -21.17
CA ARG A 191 3.75 -7.96 -22.27
C ARG A 191 2.80 -7.96 -23.49
N GLY A 192 3.36 -7.90 -24.69
CA GLY A 192 2.54 -7.87 -25.91
C GLY A 192 1.93 -6.52 -26.26
N GLY A 193 2.20 -5.48 -25.47
CA GLY A 193 1.68 -4.13 -25.71
C GLY A 193 0.18 -4.02 -25.40
N GLY A 194 -0.18 -3.08 -24.59
CA GLY A 194 -1.45 -2.41 -24.54
C GLY A 194 -2.80 -3.15 -24.57
N ALA A 195 -2.89 -4.39 -24.21
CA ALA A 195 -4.18 -5.08 -24.08
C ALA A 195 -5.11 -4.49 -22.99
N GLY A 196 -4.79 -3.34 -22.45
CA GLY A 196 -5.55 -2.71 -21.39
C GLY A 196 -5.76 -1.21 -21.55
N VAL A 197 -5.11 -0.57 -22.49
CA VAL A 197 -5.33 0.86 -22.71
C VAL A 197 -6.65 1.02 -23.46
N LEU A 198 -7.73 1.21 -22.69
CA LEU A 198 -8.99 1.68 -23.28
C LEU A 198 -8.70 3.08 -23.84
N ASP A 199 -8.52 3.14 -25.15
CA ASP A 199 -8.35 4.37 -25.89
C ASP A 199 -9.54 5.29 -25.54
N GLY A 200 -9.25 6.49 -25.01
CA GLY A 200 -10.27 7.46 -24.59
C GLY A 200 -10.75 7.37 -23.12
N ALA A 201 -10.39 6.35 -22.33
CA ALA A 201 -10.79 6.33 -20.93
C ALA A 201 -9.97 7.36 -20.11
N ARG A 202 -10.64 8.35 -19.51
CA ARG A 202 -10.00 9.36 -18.66
C ARG A 202 -9.19 8.68 -17.54
N ARG A 203 -7.91 8.96 -17.49
CA ARG A 203 -7.01 8.46 -16.47
C ARG A 203 -7.25 9.22 -15.15
N VAL A 204 -7.62 8.51 -14.08
CA VAL A 204 -7.86 9.09 -12.76
C VAL A 204 -6.62 9.03 -11.84
N THR A 205 -5.57 8.34 -12.28
CA THR A 205 -4.28 8.25 -11.59
C THR A 205 -3.23 9.10 -12.28
N ALA A 206 -2.22 9.52 -11.54
CA ALA A 206 -1.11 10.27 -12.11
C ALA A 206 -0.18 9.38 -12.94
N ALA A 207 0.52 9.98 -13.92
CA ALA A 207 1.66 9.33 -14.56
C ALA A 207 2.81 9.18 -13.56
N PRO A 208 3.62 8.09 -13.64
CA PRO A 208 4.78 7.90 -12.77
C PRO A 208 5.85 8.96 -13.08
N ARG A 209 6.55 9.43 -12.04
CA ARG A 209 7.68 10.38 -12.16
C ARG A 209 9.00 9.75 -11.79
N THR A 210 9.04 8.86 -10.79
CA THR A 210 10.28 8.21 -10.38
C THR A 210 10.83 7.32 -11.49
N TRP A 211 12.15 7.28 -11.63
CA TRP A 211 12.81 6.37 -12.55
C TRP A 211 12.40 4.91 -12.29
N LEU A 212 12.28 4.52 -11.02
CA LEU A 212 11.88 3.17 -10.62
C LEU A 212 10.53 2.75 -11.20
N LEU A 213 9.51 3.63 -11.20
CA LEU A 213 8.19 3.34 -11.75
C LEU A 213 8.08 3.58 -13.26
N ARG A 214 8.91 4.42 -13.83
CA ARG A 214 8.88 4.68 -15.29
C ARG A 214 9.59 3.60 -16.08
N THR A 215 10.80 3.26 -15.66
CA THR A 215 11.73 2.42 -16.44
C THR A 215 12.46 1.38 -15.60
N GLY A 216 12.86 1.71 -14.39
CA GLY A 216 13.73 0.85 -13.58
C GLY A 216 13.20 -0.56 -13.36
N TRP A 217 11.91 -0.72 -13.12
CA TRP A 217 11.28 -2.02 -12.91
C TRP A 217 11.30 -2.93 -14.16
N ARG A 218 11.49 -2.38 -15.36
CA ARG A 218 11.57 -3.14 -16.61
C ARG A 218 12.92 -3.85 -16.77
N GLY A 219 13.96 -3.43 -16.04
CA GLY A 219 15.34 -3.89 -16.17
C GLY A 219 16.15 -3.01 -17.12
N SER A 220 17.46 -3.27 -17.23
CA SER A 220 18.33 -2.56 -18.17
C SER A 220 17.98 -2.93 -19.62
N THR A 221 18.05 -1.94 -20.51
CA THR A 221 17.89 -2.12 -21.96
C THR A 221 18.85 -3.23 -22.43
N GLY A 222 18.33 -4.23 -23.15
CA GLY A 222 19.12 -5.40 -23.59
C GLY A 222 19.10 -6.61 -22.65
N SER A 223 18.49 -6.50 -21.46
CA SER A 223 18.23 -7.66 -20.61
C SER A 223 16.99 -8.42 -21.10
N PRO A 224 17.01 -9.78 -21.13
CA PRO A 224 15.79 -10.56 -21.38
C PRO A 224 14.62 -10.24 -20.44
N ARG A 225 14.89 -9.52 -19.34
CA ARG A 225 13.88 -8.98 -18.41
C ARG A 225 13.23 -7.68 -18.92
N ALA A 226 13.96 -6.86 -19.70
CA ALA A 226 13.42 -5.61 -20.24
C ALA A 226 12.34 -5.85 -21.29
N GLU A 227 12.48 -6.92 -22.08
CA GLU A 227 11.51 -7.36 -23.08
C GLU A 227 10.28 -8.04 -22.47
N ARG A 228 10.41 -8.46 -21.21
CA ARG A 228 9.36 -9.14 -20.46
C ARG A 228 8.52 -8.18 -19.63
N GLY A 229 7.72 -7.30 -20.16
CA GLY A 229 6.69 -6.59 -19.40
C GLY A 229 6.08 -7.44 -18.27
N LEU A 230 5.19 -6.96 -17.48
CA LEU A 230 4.36 -7.86 -16.67
C LEU A 230 3.54 -8.71 -17.61
N LEU A 231 3.43 -10.02 -17.32
CA LEU A 231 2.53 -10.90 -18.05
C LEU A 231 1.15 -10.24 -18.10
N SER A 232 0.57 -10.15 -19.27
CA SER A 232 -0.80 -9.69 -19.36
C SER A 232 -1.72 -10.66 -18.61
N PRO A 233 -2.86 -10.21 -18.15
CA PRO A 233 -3.82 -11.09 -17.50
C PRO A 233 -4.19 -12.32 -18.34
N ASP A 234 -4.10 -12.22 -19.66
CA ASP A 234 -4.41 -13.29 -20.61
C ASP A 234 -3.30 -14.35 -20.72
N GLU A 235 -2.05 -13.96 -20.46
CA GLU A 235 -0.87 -14.83 -20.52
C GLU A 235 -0.59 -15.59 -19.21
N LEU A 236 -1.30 -15.25 -18.12
CA LEU A 236 -1.12 -15.97 -16.86
C LEU A 236 -1.75 -17.36 -16.98
N PRO A 237 -1.01 -18.44 -16.68
CA PRO A 237 -1.57 -19.77 -16.66
C PRO A 237 -2.76 -19.79 -15.69
N ALA A 238 -3.83 -20.45 -16.09
CA ALA A 238 -4.86 -20.86 -15.13
C ALA A 238 -4.11 -21.61 -14.02
N SER A 239 -4.30 -21.17 -12.77
CA SER A 239 -3.58 -21.75 -11.60
C SER A 239 -3.41 -23.25 -11.73
N PRO A 240 -2.24 -23.81 -11.35
CA PRO A 240 -2.10 -25.27 -11.29
C PRO A 240 -3.17 -25.81 -10.34
N ARG A 241 -3.75 -26.92 -10.76
CA ARG A 241 -4.73 -27.72 -9.99
C ARG A 241 -4.17 -28.20 -8.67
#